data_16cd35fd393af163e79152d40c1bcf19
#
_entry.id   16cd35fd393af163e79152d40c1bcf19
#
_cell.length_a   1.000
_cell.length_b   1.000
_cell.length_c   1.000
_cell.angle_alpha   90.00
_cell.angle_beta   90.00
_cell.angle_gamma   90.00
#
_symmetry.space_group_name_H-M   'P 1'
#
loop_
_entity.id
_entity.type
_entity.pdbx_description
1 polymer ?
#
loop_
_entity_poly.entity_id
_entity_poly.type
_entity_poly.pdbx_seq_one_letter_code
_entity_poly.pdbx_strand_id
1 'polypeptide(L)'
;MKLLQRAQWLGILATIFMTFASFGAGAIRNRGGVLEALGLSFLSYGHGAGISNATLWTAMFCFIVAWALVGRSLRLSPGMHSVRSLNRTLLWWVLPLVFAAPILSRDVYSYLMQGAMLRDGFDPYTQGAAVNPGPMLLEVSHDWRNTTTPYGPLHLWIGEIITSIVGDNVTAGVVLYKLVSLLGFVMIAWSVPKIARELGADPCWAVWLGVMNPVMVFHLVGGMHNESLMVGLVSVGIYAALRRRFALAVVCVAISVSLKATAVFALPFLVWMATRRLLEVKGGTSRWHHFAAFVVSGTWMTALTLAVVSAVTWASGASWGWVSQISGNSKVINPLAIPSLLASLMTPVGQLINENLDYNNFLAITRPLSQVMMLAGLVVVWWLFRQDRVRAVMGIAAAYAVAVLFNAVTLPWYYTSLLNVVGTFPAQEKLRRITALLSMVIAASFAGSGNHMLYNFVWMTSVAVLAWLLTSYVFGAARPAPNKGN
;
A
#
# COMPACT_ATOMS: atom_id res chain seq x y z
N MET A 1 10.11 28.85 -3.06
CA MET A 1 10.80 28.18 -4.19
C MET A 1 12.11 27.51 -3.79
N LYS A 2 13.04 28.18 -3.10
CA LYS A 2 14.35 27.58 -2.69
C LYS A 2 14.20 26.28 -1.87
N LEU A 3 13.19 26.18 -0.98
CA LEU A 3 12.99 25.00 -0.12
C LEU A 3 12.54 23.77 -0.93
N LEU A 4 11.60 23.94 -1.87
CA LEU A 4 11.16 22.85 -2.76
C LEU A 4 12.32 22.36 -3.64
N GLN A 5 13.15 23.28 -4.14
CA GLN A 5 14.31 22.91 -4.94
C GLN A 5 15.34 22.11 -4.12
N ARG A 6 15.62 22.51 -2.86
CA ARG A 6 16.48 21.74 -1.94
C ARG A 6 15.92 20.34 -1.68
N ALA A 7 14.60 20.26 -1.42
CA ALA A 7 13.92 18.97 -1.24
C ALA A 7 14.05 18.08 -2.49
N GLN A 8 13.89 18.67 -3.68
CA GLN A 8 14.00 17.95 -4.95
C GLN A 8 15.40 17.32 -5.08
N TRP A 9 16.47 18.09 -4.90
CA TRP A 9 17.84 17.58 -5.02
C TRP A 9 18.16 16.54 -3.95
N LEU A 10 17.77 16.77 -2.69
CA LEU A 10 18.00 15.80 -1.61
C LEU A 10 17.29 14.47 -1.92
N GLY A 11 16.04 14.52 -2.40
CA GLY A 11 15.31 13.32 -2.75
C GLY A 11 15.88 12.59 -3.98
N ILE A 12 16.39 13.31 -4.99
CA ILE A 12 17.10 12.71 -6.14
C ILE A 12 18.35 11.96 -5.65
N LEU A 13 19.21 12.62 -4.87
CA LEU A 13 20.40 11.99 -4.31
C LEU A 13 20.03 10.78 -3.45
N ALA A 14 19.02 10.92 -2.59
CA ALA A 14 18.54 9.83 -1.76
C ALA A 14 18.13 8.62 -2.61
N THR A 15 17.32 8.81 -3.66
CA THR A 15 16.86 7.70 -4.50
C THR A 15 17.95 7.10 -5.38
N ILE A 16 18.95 7.88 -5.79
CA ILE A 16 20.16 7.36 -6.45
C ILE A 16 20.91 6.42 -5.49
N PHE A 17 21.21 6.89 -4.27
CA PHE A 17 21.89 6.05 -3.28
C PHE A 17 21.08 4.83 -2.86
N MET A 18 19.74 4.96 -2.72
CA MET A 18 18.85 3.82 -2.49
C MET A 18 18.97 2.80 -3.62
N THR A 19 19.02 3.24 -4.87
CA THR A 19 19.15 2.36 -6.03
C THR A 19 20.45 1.57 -5.99
N PHE A 20 21.60 2.23 -5.78
CA PHE A 20 22.87 1.53 -5.67
C PHE A 20 22.91 0.57 -4.47
N ALA A 21 22.49 1.04 -3.30
CA ALA A 21 22.49 0.26 -2.08
C ALA A 21 21.50 -0.92 -2.13
N SER A 22 20.43 -0.83 -2.94
CA SER A 22 19.44 -1.90 -3.07
C SER A 22 20.04 -3.22 -3.55
N PHE A 23 21.08 -3.17 -4.35
CA PHE A 23 21.73 -4.37 -4.87
C PHE A 23 22.53 -5.13 -3.80
N GLY A 24 23.02 -4.48 -2.75
CA GLY A 24 23.75 -5.12 -1.65
C GLY A 24 22.92 -5.29 -0.37
N ALA A 25 21.89 -4.46 -0.15
CA ALA A 25 21.11 -4.42 1.09
C ALA A 25 19.60 -4.56 0.89
N GLY A 26 19.12 -4.63 -0.34
CA GLY A 26 17.71 -4.89 -0.66
C GLY A 26 17.32 -6.36 -0.46
N ALA A 27 16.14 -6.71 -0.95
CA ALA A 27 15.71 -8.11 -1.08
C ALA A 27 16.41 -8.74 -2.30
N ILE A 28 17.72 -8.89 -2.21
CA ILE A 28 18.58 -9.38 -3.29
C ILE A 28 18.30 -10.84 -3.61
N ARG A 29 18.70 -11.26 -4.81
CA ARG A 29 18.68 -12.68 -5.20
C ARG A 29 19.64 -13.50 -4.36
N ASN A 30 19.23 -14.72 -4.04
CA ASN A 30 20.06 -15.67 -3.30
C ASN A 30 21.16 -16.27 -4.21
N ARG A 31 20.89 -16.37 -5.53
CA ARG A 31 21.81 -16.90 -6.54
C ARG A 31 21.75 -16.07 -7.80
N GLY A 32 22.91 -15.77 -8.36
CA GLY A 32 23.05 -14.94 -9.54
C GLY A 32 22.63 -13.48 -9.28
N GLY A 33 22.33 -12.76 -10.34
CA GLY A 33 21.86 -11.39 -10.28
C GLY A 33 22.91 -10.37 -10.73
N VAL A 34 22.56 -9.08 -10.59
CA VAL A 34 23.38 -7.99 -11.14
C VAL A 34 24.76 -7.91 -10.48
N LEU A 35 24.85 -8.08 -9.16
CA LEU A 35 26.14 -8.01 -8.46
C LEU A 35 27.08 -9.14 -8.87
N GLU A 36 26.56 -10.35 -9.03
CA GLU A 36 27.38 -11.49 -9.47
C GLU A 36 27.86 -11.28 -10.90
N ALA A 37 26.96 -10.85 -11.80
CA ALA A 37 27.30 -10.55 -13.19
C ALA A 37 28.35 -9.45 -13.35
N LEU A 38 28.42 -8.49 -12.41
CA LEU A 38 29.38 -7.40 -12.41
C LEU A 38 30.65 -7.68 -11.57
N GLY A 39 30.76 -8.84 -10.91
CA GLY A 39 31.86 -9.16 -10.01
C GLY A 39 31.83 -8.35 -8.70
N LEU A 40 30.69 -7.81 -8.31
CA LEU A 40 30.49 -6.93 -7.14
C LEU A 40 29.80 -7.63 -5.98
N SER A 41 29.77 -8.97 -5.96
CA SER A 41 29.07 -9.75 -4.93
C SER A 41 29.52 -9.42 -3.50
N PHE A 42 30.74 -8.91 -3.30
CA PHE A 42 31.25 -8.50 -2.00
C PHE A 42 30.38 -7.43 -1.32
N LEU A 43 29.56 -6.66 -2.07
CA LEU A 43 28.62 -5.67 -1.51
C LEU A 43 27.44 -6.31 -0.77
N SER A 44 27.20 -7.62 -0.93
CA SER A 44 26.08 -8.36 -0.32
C SER A 44 26.49 -9.21 0.88
N TYR A 45 27.76 -9.25 1.27
CA TYR A 45 28.24 -9.98 2.46
C TYR A 45 29.34 -9.23 3.21
N GLY A 46 29.62 -9.64 4.45
CA GLY A 46 30.65 -9.07 5.29
C GLY A 46 30.55 -7.53 5.45
N HIS A 47 31.69 -6.86 5.37
CA HIS A 47 31.75 -5.39 5.47
C HIS A 47 31.01 -4.67 4.34
N GLY A 48 30.97 -5.26 3.13
CA GLY A 48 30.26 -4.70 2.00
C GLY A 48 28.75 -4.65 2.25
N ALA A 49 28.17 -5.71 2.83
CA ALA A 49 26.76 -5.72 3.24
C ALA A 49 26.48 -4.65 4.32
N GLY A 50 27.41 -4.46 5.27
CA GLY A 50 27.33 -3.39 6.28
C GLY A 50 27.27 -1.99 5.65
N ILE A 51 28.17 -1.71 4.70
CA ILE A 51 28.21 -0.43 3.96
C ILE A 51 26.91 -0.26 3.14
N SER A 52 26.47 -1.29 2.42
CA SER A 52 25.23 -1.25 1.64
C SER A 52 24.01 -0.97 2.52
N ASN A 53 23.90 -1.63 3.69
CA ASN A 53 22.81 -1.38 4.64
C ASN A 53 22.86 0.04 5.22
N ALA A 54 24.02 0.51 5.65
CA ALA A 54 24.16 1.87 6.17
C ALA A 54 23.80 2.92 5.11
N THR A 55 24.22 2.71 3.87
CA THR A 55 23.88 3.59 2.73
C THR A 55 22.38 3.57 2.46
N LEU A 56 21.76 2.38 2.44
CA LEU A 56 20.30 2.25 2.19
C LEU A 56 19.50 3.00 3.25
N TRP A 57 19.79 2.77 4.53
CA TRP A 57 19.09 3.44 5.62
C TRP A 57 19.30 4.96 5.61
N THR A 58 20.54 5.42 5.42
CA THR A 58 20.83 6.84 5.30
C THR A 58 20.04 7.48 4.15
N ALA A 59 20.01 6.82 3.00
CA ALA A 59 19.26 7.28 1.84
C ALA A 59 17.75 7.32 2.10
N MET A 60 17.18 6.29 2.76
CA MET A 60 15.76 6.27 3.15
C MET A 60 15.43 7.44 4.09
N PHE A 61 16.26 7.71 5.10
CA PHE A 61 16.05 8.85 6.00
C PHE A 61 16.21 10.20 5.27
N CYS A 62 17.18 10.34 4.37
CA CYS A 62 17.32 11.52 3.52
C CYS A 62 16.06 11.74 2.65
N PHE A 63 15.45 10.67 2.13
CA PHE A 63 14.19 10.75 1.40
C PHE A 63 13.05 11.23 2.29
N ILE A 64 12.91 10.68 3.50
CA ILE A 64 11.90 11.10 4.49
C ILE A 64 12.08 12.60 4.81
N VAL A 65 13.31 13.06 5.01
CA VAL A 65 13.61 14.49 5.22
C VAL A 65 13.24 15.31 3.97
N ALA A 66 13.58 14.85 2.77
CA ALA A 66 13.20 15.53 1.52
C ALA A 66 11.67 15.66 1.39
N TRP A 67 10.92 14.61 1.72
CA TRP A 67 9.46 14.63 1.75
C TRP A 67 8.93 15.62 2.80
N ALA A 68 9.50 15.65 4.00
CA ALA A 68 9.14 16.63 5.04
C ALA A 68 9.42 18.08 4.59
N LEU A 69 10.53 18.33 3.88
CA LEU A 69 10.84 19.65 3.31
C LEU A 69 9.81 20.08 2.26
N VAL A 70 9.30 19.16 1.43
CA VAL A 70 8.18 19.46 0.51
C VAL A 70 6.95 19.87 1.30
N GLY A 71 6.55 19.10 2.33
CA GLY A 71 5.41 19.45 3.20
C GLY A 71 5.59 20.81 3.87
N ARG A 72 6.79 21.10 4.37
CA ARG A 72 7.11 22.43 4.94
C ARG A 72 6.99 23.53 3.89
N SER A 73 7.42 23.29 2.66
CA SER A 73 7.30 24.25 1.56
C SER A 73 5.83 24.55 1.22
N LEU A 74 4.98 23.52 1.19
CA LEU A 74 3.52 23.69 1.01
C LEU A 74 2.90 24.51 2.15
N ARG A 75 3.32 24.28 3.40
CA ARG A 75 2.84 25.00 4.58
C ARG A 75 3.22 26.47 4.56
N LEU A 76 4.46 26.78 4.19
CA LEU A 76 4.99 28.16 4.21
C LEU A 76 4.54 28.99 3.00
N SER A 77 4.13 28.36 1.91
CA SER A 77 3.78 29.05 0.66
C SER A 77 2.48 28.50 0.09
N PRO A 78 1.32 28.70 0.79
CA PRO A 78 0.01 28.20 0.33
C PRO A 78 -0.31 28.76 -1.06
N GLY A 79 -0.81 27.89 -1.94
CA GLY A 79 -1.22 28.27 -3.32
C GLY A 79 -0.07 28.56 -4.29
N MET A 80 1.18 28.62 -3.83
CA MET A 80 2.34 28.91 -4.70
C MET A 80 2.86 27.70 -5.47
N HIS A 81 2.43 26.49 -5.09
CA HIS A 81 2.86 25.25 -5.73
C HIS A 81 1.77 24.70 -6.64
N SER A 82 2.19 24.11 -7.74
CA SER A 82 1.30 23.41 -8.66
C SER A 82 1.47 21.90 -8.57
N VAL A 83 0.41 21.16 -8.85
CA VAL A 83 0.48 19.69 -9.00
C VAL A 83 1.53 19.28 -10.02
N ARG A 84 1.70 20.07 -11.10
CA ARG A 84 2.73 19.82 -12.14
C ARG A 84 4.14 19.88 -11.55
N SER A 85 4.43 20.87 -10.68
CA SER A 85 5.75 21.00 -10.04
C SER A 85 6.04 19.84 -9.08
N LEU A 86 5.02 19.39 -8.31
CA LEU A 86 5.16 18.25 -7.42
C LEU A 86 5.31 16.92 -8.19
N ASN A 87 4.53 16.71 -9.25
CA ASN A 87 4.66 15.52 -10.10
C ASN A 87 6.01 15.48 -10.82
N ARG A 88 6.56 16.65 -11.21
CA ARG A 88 7.93 16.72 -11.75
C ARG A 88 8.97 16.33 -10.69
N THR A 89 8.82 16.80 -9.46
CA THR A 89 9.70 16.39 -8.34
C THR A 89 9.60 14.89 -8.09
N LEU A 90 8.37 14.37 -8.03
CA LEU A 90 8.11 12.93 -7.87
C LEU A 90 8.73 12.10 -8.99
N LEU A 91 8.60 12.53 -10.24
CA LEU A 91 9.20 11.84 -11.39
C LEU A 91 10.72 11.69 -11.21
N TRP A 92 11.40 12.78 -10.82
CA TRP A 92 12.84 12.73 -10.56
C TRP A 92 13.21 11.85 -9.37
N TRP A 93 12.35 11.72 -8.36
CA TRP A 93 12.55 10.81 -7.23
C TRP A 93 12.31 9.35 -7.60
N VAL A 94 11.34 9.08 -8.45
CA VAL A 94 10.98 7.71 -8.86
C VAL A 94 11.94 7.16 -9.91
N LEU A 95 12.45 8.02 -10.80
CA LEU A 95 13.28 7.58 -11.94
C LEU A 95 14.49 6.71 -11.55
N PRO A 96 15.31 7.04 -10.53
CA PRO A 96 16.38 6.15 -10.11
C PRO A 96 15.87 4.80 -9.59
N LEU A 97 14.75 4.81 -8.84
CA LEU A 97 14.16 3.58 -8.25
C LEU A 97 13.60 2.61 -9.28
N VAL A 98 13.37 3.04 -10.52
CA VAL A 98 13.02 2.13 -11.63
C VAL A 98 14.09 1.06 -11.82
N PHE A 99 15.35 1.44 -11.62
CA PHE A 99 16.51 0.58 -11.77
C PHE A 99 16.93 -0.14 -10.47
N ALA A 100 16.29 0.15 -9.35
CA ALA A 100 16.60 -0.47 -8.06
C ALA A 100 16.20 -1.95 -8.04
N ALA A 101 17.00 -2.77 -7.35
CA ALA A 101 16.58 -4.10 -6.92
C ALA A 101 15.37 -3.98 -5.95
N PRO A 102 14.60 -5.06 -5.70
CA PRO A 102 13.52 -5.03 -4.72
C PRO A 102 14.03 -4.59 -3.35
N ILE A 103 13.30 -3.68 -2.68
CA ILE A 103 13.61 -3.26 -1.31
C ILE A 103 12.41 -3.49 -0.38
N LEU A 104 12.70 -3.71 0.89
CA LEU A 104 11.73 -3.82 1.99
C LEU A 104 10.80 -5.03 1.92
N SER A 105 10.88 -5.88 0.89
CA SER A 105 10.11 -7.11 0.76
C SER A 105 10.68 -8.04 -0.32
N ARG A 106 10.50 -9.35 -0.11
CA ARG A 106 10.76 -10.40 -1.10
C ARG A 106 9.51 -10.84 -1.86
N ASP A 107 8.38 -10.16 -1.70
CA ASP A 107 7.09 -10.58 -2.25
C ASP A 107 7.09 -10.74 -3.77
N VAL A 108 7.83 -9.90 -4.51
CA VAL A 108 7.93 -10.01 -5.98
C VAL A 108 8.42 -11.38 -6.44
N TYR A 109 9.29 -12.04 -5.67
CA TYR A 109 9.75 -13.39 -5.99
C TYR A 109 8.65 -14.43 -5.76
N SER A 110 7.82 -14.23 -4.72
CA SER A 110 6.62 -15.05 -4.50
C SER A 110 5.61 -14.86 -5.62
N TYR A 111 5.44 -13.63 -6.12
CA TYR A 111 4.54 -13.34 -7.25
C TYR A 111 5.00 -14.02 -8.54
N LEU A 112 6.31 -13.97 -8.85
CA LEU A 112 6.89 -14.69 -9.97
C LEU A 112 6.66 -16.19 -9.84
N MET A 113 6.95 -16.74 -8.66
CA MET A 113 6.80 -18.18 -8.39
C MET A 113 5.35 -18.64 -8.52
N GLN A 114 4.39 -17.88 -8.01
CA GLN A 114 2.96 -18.18 -8.13
C GLN A 114 2.50 -18.14 -9.60
N GLY A 115 3.03 -17.21 -10.38
CA GLY A 115 2.79 -17.16 -11.83
C GLY A 115 3.40 -18.36 -12.56
N ALA A 116 4.62 -18.76 -12.22
CA ALA A 116 5.27 -19.96 -12.77
C ALA A 116 4.49 -21.24 -12.42
N MET A 117 3.96 -21.33 -11.18
CA MET A 117 3.11 -22.46 -10.80
C MET A 117 1.89 -22.58 -11.71
N LEU A 118 1.18 -21.46 -11.98
CA LEU A 118 0.02 -21.48 -12.87
C LEU A 118 0.43 -21.85 -14.31
N ARG A 119 1.49 -21.26 -14.84
CA ARG A 119 2.08 -21.60 -16.16
C ARG A 119 2.38 -23.09 -16.29
N ASP A 120 2.92 -23.69 -15.22
CA ASP A 120 3.38 -25.07 -15.22
C ASP A 120 2.28 -26.06 -14.80
N GLY A 121 1.02 -25.61 -14.68
CA GLY A 121 -0.17 -26.44 -14.43
C GLY A 121 -0.45 -26.78 -12.96
N PHE A 122 0.22 -26.11 -12.01
CA PHE A 122 -0.10 -26.24 -10.58
C PHE A 122 -1.16 -25.25 -10.14
N ASP A 123 -1.94 -25.58 -9.11
CA ASP A 123 -2.91 -24.67 -8.51
C ASP A 123 -2.32 -23.98 -7.26
N PRO A 124 -1.94 -22.67 -7.32
CA PRO A 124 -1.40 -21.96 -6.17
C PRO A 124 -2.37 -21.75 -5.01
N TYR A 125 -3.67 -22.06 -5.20
CA TYR A 125 -4.67 -21.97 -4.12
C TYR A 125 -4.73 -23.22 -3.25
N THR A 126 -4.26 -24.34 -3.75
CA THR A 126 -4.26 -25.62 -3.05
C THR A 126 -2.86 -26.12 -2.72
N GLN A 127 -1.86 -25.61 -3.44
CA GLN A 127 -0.46 -26.07 -3.35
C GLN A 127 0.47 -24.89 -3.03
N GLY A 128 1.49 -25.14 -2.19
CA GLY A 128 2.57 -24.18 -1.92
C GLY A 128 3.64 -24.22 -3.00
N ALA A 129 4.48 -23.19 -3.08
CA ALA A 129 5.52 -23.01 -4.07
C ALA A 129 6.53 -24.20 -4.16
N ALA A 130 6.72 -24.94 -3.07
CA ALA A 130 7.67 -26.06 -3.00
C ALA A 130 7.38 -27.21 -3.98
N VAL A 131 6.15 -27.31 -4.51
CA VAL A 131 5.78 -28.38 -5.47
C VAL A 131 6.37 -28.16 -6.87
N ASN A 132 6.80 -26.94 -7.18
CA ASN A 132 7.36 -26.56 -8.48
C ASN A 132 8.83 -26.11 -8.30
N PRO A 133 9.79 -27.04 -8.22
CA PRO A 133 11.20 -26.72 -8.02
C PRO A 133 11.79 -26.02 -9.25
N GLY A 134 12.56 -24.96 -9.02
CA GLY A 134 13.21 -24.20 -10.10
C GLY A 134 13.92 -22.94 -9.57
N PRO A 135 14.51 -22.13 -10.48
CA PRO A 135 15.23 -20.92 -10.09
C PRO A 135 14.37 -19.91 -9.31
N MET A 136 13.08 -19.82 -9.61
CA MET A 136 12.16 -18.90 -8.92
C MET A 136 11.89 -19.33 -7.48
N LEU A 137 11.75 -20.65 -7.21
CA LEU A 137 11.57 -21.17 -5.86
C LEU A 137 12.72 -20.79 -4.92
N LEU A 138 13.95 -20.77 -5.43
CA LEU A 138 15.13 -20.44 -4.64
C LEU A 138 15.10 -19.01 -4.08
N GLU A 139 14.38 -18.12 -4.75
CA GLU A 139 14.25 -16.71 -4.36
C GLU A 139 13.06 -16.42 -3.44
N VAL A 140 12.09 -17.35 -3.35
CA VAL A 140 10.94 -17.22 -2.44
C VAL A 140 11.42 -17.29 -0.99
N SER A 141 10.92 -16.41 -0.12
CA SER A 141 11.15 -16.52 1.32
C SER A 141 10.71 -17.89 1.83
N HIS A 142 11.50 -18.49 2.73
CA HIS A 142 11.20 -19.82 3.29
C HIS A 142 9.81 -19.87 3.95
N ASP A 143 9.32 -18.74 4.49
CA ASP A 143 8.00 -18.63 5.11
C ASP A 143 6.84 -18.89 4.13
N TRP A 144 7.07 -18.64 2.83
CA TRP A 144 6.03 -18.72 1.80
C TRP A 144 6.12 -19.96 0.89
N ARG A 145 7.15 -20.78 1.05
CA ARG A 145 7.34 -21.96 0.17
C ARG A 145 6.27 -23.02 0.31
N ASN A 146 5.69 -23.16 1.51
CA ASN A 146 4.69 -24.17 1.84
C ASN A 146 3.29 -23.55 2.09
N THR A 147 3.07 -22.32 1.67
CA THR A 147 1.80 -21.63 1.85
C THR A 147 1.10 -21.40 0.51
N THR A 148 -0.21 -21.52 0.53
CA THR A 148 -1.07 -21.16 -0.62
C THR A 148 -1.18 -19.64 -0.76
N THR A 149 -1.55 -19.16 -1.96
CA THR A 149 -1.68 -17.73 -2.23
C THR A 149 -3.06 -17.20 -1.84
N PRO A 150 -3.14 -16.01 -1.17
CA PRO A 150 -4.42 -15.36 -0.86
C PRO A 150 -4.86 -14.35 -1.93
N TYR A 151 -4.12 -14.24 -3.04
CA TYR A 151 -4.39 -13.23 -4.07
C TYR A 151 -5.42 -13.71 -5.08
N GLY A 152 -6.11 -12.78 -5.72
CA GLY A 152 -7.13 -13.09 -6.71
C GLY A 152 -6.58 -13.57 -8.06
N PRO A 153 -7.46 -14.00 -8.98
CA PRO A 153 -7.07 -14.61 -10.26
C PRO A 153 -6.27 -13.68 -11.18
N LEU A 154 -6.51 -12.38 -11.15
CA LEU A 154 -5.73 -11.42 -11.93
C LEU A 154 -4.26 -11.38 -11.50
N HIS A 155 -3.99 -11.53 -10.20
CA HIS A 155 -2.62 -11.58 -9.71
C HIS A 155 -1.85 -12.78 -10.31
N LEU A 156 -2.46 -13.95 -10.29
CA LEU A 156 -1.88 -15.16 -10.88
C LEU A 156 -1.69 -15.02 -12.38
N TRP A 157 -2.69 -14.48 -13.07
CA TRP A 157 -2.65 -14.27 -14.52
C TRP A 157 -1.53 -13.33 -14.95
N ILE A 158 -1.34 -12.20 -14.24
CA ILE A 158 -0.19 -11.30 -14.48
C ILE A 158 1.13 -12.05 -14.30
N GLY A 159 1.25 -12.85 -13.25
CA GLY A 159 2.44 -13.66 -13.00
C GLY A 159 2.68 -14.71 -14.08
N GLU A 160 1.63 -15.40 -14.52
CA GLU A 160 1.69 -16.37 -15.61
C GLU A 160 2.15 -15.72 -16.93
N ILE A 161 1.56 -14.59 -17.31
CA ILE A 161 1.96 -13.84 -18.52
C ILE A 161 3.43 -13.47 -18.44
N ILE A 162 3.87 -12.92 -17.31
CA ILE A 162 5.26 -12.52 -17.11
C ILE A 162 6.19 -13.73 -17.24
N THR A 163 5.90 -14.82 -16.54
CA THR A 163 6.76 -16.01 -16.53
C THR A 163 6.72 -16.76 -17.86
N SER A 164 5.63 -16.67 -18.63
CA SER A 164 5.55 -17.19 -20.00
C SER A 164 6.46 -16.41 -20.97
N ILE A 165 6.65 -15.10 -20.73
CA ILE A 165 7.53 -14.25 -21.56
C ILE A 165 9.00 -14.47 -21.19
N VAL A 166 9.32 -14.53 -19.89
CA VAL A 166 10.72 -14.54 -19.42
C VAL A 166 11.25 -15.94 -19.14
N GLY A 167 10.39 -16.97 -19.18
CA GLY A 167 10.76 -18.33 -18.72
C GLY A 167 11.20 -18.29 -17.25
N ASP A 168 12.33 -18.89 -16.96
CA ASP A 168 12.91 -18.96 -15.61
C ASP A 168 13.89 -17.81 -15.30
N ASN A 169 13.93 -16.78 -16.14
CA ASN A 169 14.78 -15.61 -15.89
C ASN A 169 14.18 -14.70 -14.82
N VAL A 170 14.57 -14.93 -13.57
CA VAL A 170 14.10 -14.18 -12.41
C VAL A 170 14.34 -12.67 -12.54
N THR A 171 15.52 -12.24 -13.02
CA THR A 171 15.86 -10.82 -13.15
C THR A 171 14.94 -10.12 -14.15
N ALA A 172 14.71 -10.72 -15.32
CA ALA A 172 13.77 -10.17 -16.31
C ALA A 172 12.33 -10.14 -15.76
N GLY A 173 11.92 -11.16 -15.01
CA GLY A 173 10.62 -11.22 -14.34
C GLY A 173 10.44 -10.07 -13.33
N VAL A 174 11.45 -9.79 -12.51
CA VAL A 174 11.45 -8.65 -11.57
C VAL A 174 11.31 -7.32 -12.32
N VAL A 175 11.99 -7.14 -13.46
CA VAL A 175 11.88 -5.93 -14.30
C VAL A 175 10.44 -5.77 -14.83
N LEU A 176 9.81 -6.83 -15.33
CA LEU A 176 8.43 -6.75 -15.80
C LEU A 176 7.43 -6.45 -14.67
N TYR A 177 7.61 -7.05 -13.47
CA TYR A 177 6.81 -6.68 -12.30
C TYR A 177 7.02 -5.22 -11.88
N LYS A 178 8.23 -4.67 -12.02
CA LYS A 178 8.50 -3.26 -11.80
C LYS A 178 7.62 -2.40 -12.73
N LEU A 179 7.49 -2.76 -14.00
CA LEU A 179 6.65 -2.03 -14.96
C LEU A 179 5.16 -2.09 -14.59
N VAL A 180 4.67 -3.27 -14.16
CA VAL A 180 3.29 -3.43 -13.67
C VAL A 180 3.03 -2.56 -12.44
N SER A 181 3.97 -2.54 -11.50
CA SER A 181 3.86 -1.71 -10.30
C SER A 181 3.90 -0.22 -10.63
N LEU A 182 4.76 0.21 -11.54
CA LEU A 182 4.82 1.60 -12.02
C LEU A 182 3.53 2.03 -12.71
N LEU A 183 2.88 1.14 -13.48
CA LEU A 183 1.57 1.43 -14.07
C LEU A 183 0.55 1.77 -12.99
N GLY A 184 0.46 0.96 -11.93
CA GLY A 184 -0.41 1.24 -10.79
C GLY A 184 -0.07 2.56 -10.09
N PHE A 185 1.21 2.82 -9.86
CA PHE A 185 1.67 4.05 -9.24
C PHE A 185 1.35 5.30 -10.07
N VAL A 186 1.47 5.22 -11.39
CA VAL A 186 1.05 6.30 -12.33
C VAL A 186 -0.47 6.54 -12.24
N MET A 187 -1.28 5.48 -12.16
CA MET A 187 -2.73 5.61 -11.95
C MET A 187 -3.05 6.37 -10.65
N ILE A 188 -2.34 6.10 -9.55
CA ILE A 188 -2.46 6.82 -8.27
C ILE A 188 -2.08 8.29 -8.47
N ALA A 189 -0.90 8.57 -9.02
CA ALA A 189 -0.39 9.93 -9.23
C ALA A 189 -1.30 10.76 -10.15
N TRP A 190 -1.99 10.12 -11.08
CA TRP A 190 -2.95 10.76 -11.98
C TRP A 190 -4.30 11.03 -11.32
N SER A 191 -4.83 10.09 -10.52
CA SER A 191 -6.19 10.15 -9.97
C SER A 191 -6.28 10.97 -8.69
N VAL A 192 -5.33 10.83 -7.76
CA VAL A 192 -5.34 11.47 -6.43
C VAL A 192 -5.56 13.00 -6.50
N PRO A 193 -4.80 13.79 -7.28
CA PRO A 193 -5.03 15.22 -7.36
C PRO A 193 -6.36 15.59 -8.03
N LYS A 194 -6.91 14.71 -8.87
CA LYS A 194 -8.22 14.92 -9.51
C LYS A 194 -9.36 14.65 -8.52
N ILE A 195 -9.25 13.58 -7.72
CA ILE A 195 -10.19 13.30 -6.63
C ILE A 195 -10.22 14.50 -5.66
N ALA A 196 -9.06 15.00 -5.26
CA ALA A 196 -8.97 16.14 -4.37
C ALA A 196 -9.70 17.38 -4.90
N ARG A 197 -9.54 17.71 -6.18
CA ARG A 197 -10.26 18.83 -6.82
C ARG A 197 -11.77 18.61 -6.84
N GLU A 198 -12.25 17.41 -7.17
CA GLU A 198 -13.69 17.09 -7.17
C GLU A 198 -14.34 17.21 -5.77
N LEU A 199 -13.53 17.02 -4.72
CA LEU A 199 -13.98 17.10 -3.32
C LEU A 199 -13.70 18.44 -2.66
N GLY A 200 -13.14 19.42 -3.37
CA GLY A 200 -12.79 20.74 -2.83
C GLY A 200 -11.59 20.76 -1.88
N ALA A 201 -10.73 19.74 -1.95
CA ALA A 201 -9.47 19.70 -1.21
C ALA A 201 -8.32 20.27 -2.04
N ASP A 202 -7.23 20.68 -1.36
CA ASP A 202 -6.02 21.13 -2.03
C ASP A 202 -5.30 19.93 -2.68
N PRO A 203 -5.17 19.91 -4.02
CA PRO A 203 -4.56 18.79 -4.73
C PRO A 203 -3.05 18.66 -4.47
N CYS A 204 -2.35 19.74 -4.06
CA CYS A 204 -0.94 19.66 -3.73
C CYS A 204 -0.70 18.92 -2.41
N TRP A 205 -1.54 19.16 -1.40
CA TRP A 205 -1.53 18.39 -0.16
C TRP A 205 -1.90 16.92 -0.40
N ALA A 206 -2.86 16.66 -1.29
CA ALA A 206 -3.22 15.29 -1.65
C ALA A 206 -2.06 14.54 -2.32
N VAL A 207 -1.35 15.17 -3.25
CA VAL A 207 -0.16 14.58 -3.90
C VAL A 207 0.96 14.36 -2.88
N TRP A 208 1.22 15.33 -2.01
CA TRP A 208 2.26 15.20 -0.99
C TRP A 208 1.98 14.03 -0.05
N LEU A 209 0.75 13.94 0.49
CA LEU A 209 0.39 12.97 1.53
C LEU A 209 0.09 11.58 0.94
N GLY A 210 -0.53 11.51 -0.23
CA GLY A 210 -1.07 10.28 -0.80
C GLY A 210 -0.28 9.70 -1.98
N VAL A 211 0.72 10.42 -2.51
CA VAL A 211 1.51 9.95 -3.66
C VAL A 211 3.02 10.02 -3.37
N MET A 212 3.53 11.19 -2.96
CA MET A 212 4.95 11.39 -2.63
C MET A 212 5.34 10.77 -1.28
N ASN A 213 4.39 10.24 -0.54
CA ASN A 213 4.58 9.65 0.78
C ASN A 213 5.64 8.54 0.75
N PRO A 214 6.58 8.50 1.73
CA PRO A 214 7.62 7.47 1.79
C PRO A 214 7.08 6.04 1.72
N VAL A 215 5.96 5.73 2.41
CA VAL A 215 5.33 4.40 2.34
C VAL A 215 4.91 4.06 0.91
N MET A 216 4.32 5.03 0.20
CA MET A 216 3.88 4.84 -1.19
C MET A 216 5.08 4.59 -2.12
N VAL A 217 6.12 5.42 -2.04
CA VAL A 217 7.29 5.32 -2.91
C VAL A 217 8.12 4.08 -2.60
N PHE A 218 8.37 3.81 -1.32
CA PHE A 218 9.23 2.68 -0.93
C PHE A 218 8.57 1.33 -1.24
N HIS A 219 7.28 1.17 -0.94
CA HIS A 219 6.61 -0.11 -1.10
C HIS A 219 6.02 -0.31 -2.50
N LEU A 220 5.45 0.73 -3.11
CA LEU A 220 4.83 0.56 -4.43
C LEU A 220 5.85 0.65 -5.57
N VAL A 221 6.90 1.47 -5.45
CA VAL A 221 7.95 1.54 -6.48
C VAL A 221 9.14 0.67 -6.11
N GLY A 222 9.68 0.81 -4.90
CA GLY A 222 10.84 0.06 -4.44
C GLY A 222 10.55 -1.42 -4.23
N GLY A 223 9.48 -1.74 -3.49
CA GLY A 223 9.07 -3.11 -3.13
C GLY A 223 8.21 -3.82 -4.19
N MET A 224 7.69 -3.11 -5.17
CA MET A 224 6.87 -3.65 -6.28
C MET A 224 5.64 -4.45 -5.81
N HIS A 225 5.02 -4.02 -4.70
CA HIS A 225 3.84 -4.71 -4.19
C HIS A 225 2.65 -4.60 -5.15
N ASN A 226 1.86 -5.66 -5.24
CA ASN A 226 0.66 -5.73 -6.07
C ASN A 226 -0.40 -4.70 -5.64
N GLU A 227 -0.31 -4.16 -4.42
CA GLU A 227 -1.08 -3.00 -3.97
C GLU A 227 -0.95 -1.81 -4.92
N SER A 228 0.15 -1.63 -5.62
CA SER A 228 0.31 -0.53 -6.56
C SER A 228 -0.79 -0.54 -7.61
N LEU A 229 -0.99 -1.66 -8.28
CA LEU A 229 -2.03 -1.80 -9.30
C LEU A 229 -3.43 -1.80 -8.67
N MET A 230 -3.61 -2.50 -7.54
CA MET A 230 -4.87 -2.52 -6.80
C MET A 230 -5.33 -1.12 -6.40
N VAL A 231 -4.48 -0.37 -5.71
CA VAL A 231 -4.78 0.99 -5.22
C VAL A 231 -4.94 1.95 -6.40
N GLY A 232 -4.16 1.77 -7.48
CA GLY A 232 -4.27 2.54 -8.71
C GLY A 232 -5.66 2.41 -9.34
N LEU A 233 -6.13 1.18 -9.52
CA LEU A 233 -7.47 0.88 -10.07
C LEU A 233 -8.58 1.40 -9.16
N VAL A 234 -8.49 1.20 -7.85
CA VAL A 234 -9.47 1.76 -6.88
C VAL A 234 -9.51 3.29 -6.98
N SER A 235 -8.35 3.96 -7.07
CA SER A 235 -8.29 5.42 -7.18
C SER A 235 -8.93 5.93 -8.48
N VAL A 236 -8.68 5.25 -9.60
CA VAL A 236 -9.35 5.55 -10.88
C VAL A 236 -10.86 5.32 -10.75
N GLY A 237 -11.28 4.23 -10.08
CA GLY A 237 -12.68 3.92 -9.81
C GLY A 237 -13.37 5.02 -8.98
N ILE A 238 -12.74 5.48 -7.90
CA ILE A 238 -13.25 6.59 -7.07
C ILE A 238 -13.40 7.86 -7.93
N TYR A 239 -12.39 8.22 -8.73
CA TYR A 239 -12.49 9.38 -9.62
C TYR A 239 -13.61 9.23 -10.65
N ALA A 240 -13.77 8.04 -11.26
CA ALA A 240 -14.85 7.76 -12.20
C ALA A 240 -16.24 7.93 -11.55
N ALA A 241 -16.41 7.45 -10.31
CA ALA A 241 -17.65 7.60 -9.55
C ALA A 241 -17.97 9.08 -9.26
N LEU A 242 -16.97 9.88 -8.86
CA LEU A 242 -17.11 11.33 -8.66
C LEU A 242 -17.53 12.04 -9.95
N ARG A 243 -17.08 11.53 -11.12
CA ARG A 243 -17.50 11.98 -12.46
C ARG A 243 -18.81 11.32 -12.94
N ARG A 244 -19.55 10.66 -12.04
CA ARG A 244 -20.83 9.98 -12.33
C ARG A 244 -20.74 8.84 -13.35
N ARG A 245 -19.54 8.30 -13.60
CA ARG A 245 -19.28 7.15 -14.48
C ARG A 245 -19.26 5.86 -13.67
N PHE A 246 -20.42 5.51 -13.08
CA PHE A 246 -20.51 4.45 -12.09
C PHE A 246 -20.16 3.05 -12.65
N ALA A 247 -20.54 2.74 -13.90
CA ALA A 247 -20.17 1.46 -14.51
C ALA A 247 -18.65 1.31 -14.62
N LEU A 248 -17.94 2.35 -15.10
CA LEU A 248 -16.48 2.35 -15.15
C LEU A 248 -15.87 2.25 -13.74
N ALA A 249 -16.46 2.93 -12.76
CA ALA A 249 -16.01 2.86 -11.38
C ALA A 249 -16.07 1.43 -10.82
N VAL A 250 -17.20 0.74 -11.05
CA VAL A 250 -17.38 -0.66 -10.62
C VAL A 250 -16.42 -1.58 -11.37
N VAL A 251 -16.26 -1.43 -12.68
CA VAL A 251 -15.32 -2.24 -13.46
C VAL A 251 -13.88 -2.10 -12.94
N CYS A 252 -13.42 -0.86 -12.70
CA CYS A 252 -12.07 -0.63 -12.14
C CYS A 252 -11.91 -1.30 -10.77
N VAL A 253 -12.90 -1.15 -9.87
CA VAL A 253 -12.81 -1.76 -8.54
C VAL A 253 -12.95 -3.28 -8.62
N ALA A 254 -13.79 -3.83 -9.49
CA ALA A 254 -13.95 -5.28 -9.68
C ALA A 254 -12.68 -5.94 -10.24
N ILE A 255 -12.00 -5.31 -11.20
CA ILE A 255 -10.68 -5.73 -11.67
C ILE A 255 -9.66 -5.69 -10.51
N SER A 256 -9.75 -4.67 -9.66
CA SER A 256 -8.91 -4.56 -8.47
C SER A 256 -9.21 -5.67 -7.44
N VAL A 257 -10.48 -6.04 -7.24
CA VAL A 257 -10.90 -7.20 -6.40
C VAL A 257 -10.32 -8.50 -6.95
N SER A 258 -10.31 -8.67 -8.29
CA SER A 258 -9.68 -9.83 -8.93
C SER A 258 -8.17 -9.90 -8.72
N LEU A 259 -7.53 -8.81 -8.32
CA LEU A 259 -6.12 -8.78 -7.90
C LEU A 259 -5.97 -9.07 -6.41
N LYS A 260 -6.76 -8.38 -5.58
CA LYS A 260 -6.73 -8.50 -4.11
C LYS A 260 -8.09 -8.15 -3.50
N ALA A 261 -8.63 -9.05 -2.69
CA ALA A 261 -9.98 -8.95 -2.12
C ALA A 261 -10.24 -7.63 -1.36
N THR A 262 -9.22 -7.04 -0.73
CA THR A 262 -9.36 -5.81 0.06
C THR A 262 -9.85 -4.60 -0.74
N ALA A 263 -9.75 -4.62 -2.05
CA ALA A 263 -10.33 -3.58 -2.92
C ALA A 263 -11.86 -3.48 -2.79
N VAL A 264 -12.54 -4.55 -2.34
CA VAL A 264 -14.00 -4.60 -2.15
C VAL A 264 -14.50 -3.52 -1.18
N PHE A 265 -13.67 -3.06 -0.23
CA PHE A 265 -14.09 -2.07 0.77
C PHE A 265 -14.51 -0.72 0.18
N ALA A 266 -14.14 -0.42 -1.06
CA ALA A 266 -14.60 0.78 -1.75
C ALA A 266 -16.03 0.67 -2.29
N LEU A 267 -16.48 -0.54 -2.70
CA LEU A 267 -17.77 -0.76 -3.38
C LEU A 267 -19.00 -0.27 -2.60
N PRO A 268 -19.16 -0.54 -1.29
CA PRO A 268 -20.34 -0.10 -0.54
C PRO A 268 -20.56 1.42 -0.57
N PHE A 269 -19.47 2.19 -0.66
CA PHE A 269 -19.53 3.65 -0.75
C PHE A 269 -19.86 4.14 -2.17
N LEU A 270 -19.42 3.41 -3.19
CA LEU A 270 -19.84 3.67 -4.58
C LEU A 270 -21.34 3.42 -4.74
N VAL A 271 -21.88 2.40 -4.07
CA VAL A 271 -23.33 2.14 -4.03
C VAL A 271 -24.09 3.33 -3.43
N TRP A 272 -23.60 3.91 -2.32
CA TRP A 272 -24.21 5.13 -1.75
C TRP A 272 -24.17 6.32 -2.71
N MET A 273 -23.05 6.53 -3.41
CA MET A 273 -22.93 7.62 -4.39
C MET A 273 -23.90 7.42 -5.57
N ALA A 274 -24.08 6.20 -6.08
CA ALA A 274 -25.01 5.88 -7.15
C ALA A 274 -26.46 6.00 -6.69
N THR A 275 -26.78 5.51 -5.48
CA THR A 275 -28.11 5.65 -4.86
C THR A 275 -28.54 7.10 -4.81
N ARG A 276 -27.67 7.99 -4.32
CA ARG A 276 -27.95 9.42 -4.29
C ARG A 276 -28.19 10.02 -5.65
N ARG A 277 -27.34 9.64 -6.61
CA ARG A 277 -27.50 10.09 -7.98
C ARG A 277 -28.85 9.67 -8.58
N LEU A 278 -29.27 8.44 -8.30
CA LEU A 278 -30.56 7.94 -8.76
C LEU A 278 -31.73 8.71 -8.16
N LEU A 279 -31.65 9.08 -6.86
CA LEU A 279 -32.64 9.90 -6.18
C LEU A 279 -32.69 11.34 -6.72
N GLU A 280 -31.52 11.95 -7.01
CA GLU A 280 -31.44 13.27 -7.63
C GLU A 280 -32.16 13.29 -9.00
N VAL A 281 -32.01 12.23 -9.79
CA VAL A 281 -32.60 12.13 -11.15
C VAL A 281 -34.10 11.82 -11.10
N LYS A 282 -34.54 10.93 -10.18
CA LYS A 282 -35.92 10.48 -10.11
C LYS A 282 -36.83 11.28 -9.16
N GLY A 283 -36.24 12.17 -8.35
CA GLY A 283 -37.01 13.08 -7.46
C GLY A 283 -37.73 12.41 -6.30
N GLY A 284 -37.26 11.29 -5.81
CA GLY A 284 -37.90 10.53 -4.72
C GLY A 284 -37.47 11.01 -3.33
N THR A 285 -38.43 11.40 -2.46
CA THR A 285 -38.18 11.85 -1.08
C THR A 285 -38.60 10.87 0.01
N SER A 286 -39.46 9.89 -0.31
CA SER A 286 -39.94 8.92 0.67
C SER A 286 -38.89 7.88 1.05
N ARG A 287 -39.01 7.28 2.23
CA ARG A 287 -38.15 6.18 2.69
C ARG A 287 -38.13 5.00 1.70
N TRP A 288 -39.25 4.72 1.05
CA TRP A 288 -39.36 3.69 0.03
C TRP A 288 -38.54 4.02 -1.23
N HIS A 289 -38.55 5.26 -1.70
CA HIS A 289 -37.69 5.67 -2.81
C HIS A 289 -36.22 5.51 -2.48
N HIS A 290 -35.80 5.88 -1.27
CA HIS A 290 -34.43 5.68 -0.81
C HIS A 290 -34.03 4.21 -0.76
N PHE A 291 -34.89 3.35 -0.21
CA PHE A 291 -34.66 1.92 -0.16
C PHE A 291 -34.61 1.29 -1.56
N ALA A 292 -35.58 1.58 -2.42
CA ALA A 292 -35.61 1.09 -3.79
C ALA A 292 -34.38 1.53 -4.59
N ALA A 293 -33.96 2.81 -4.49
CA ALA A 293 -32.77 3.31 -5.15
C ALA A 293 -31.50 2.62 -4.64
N PHE A 294 -31.41 2.33 -3.34
CA PHE A 294 -30.31 1.58 -2.75
C PHE A 294 -30.26 0.13 -3.26
N VAL A 295 -31.41 -0.55 -3.26
CA VAL A 295 -31.51 -1.95 -3.77
C VAL A 295 -31.13 -2.00 -5.24
N VAL A 296 -31.69 -1.12 -6.09
CA VAL A 296 -31.34 -1.07 -7.51
C VAL A 296 -29.86 -0.83 -7.71
N SER A 297 -29.30 0.18 -7.03
CA SER A 297 -27.86 0.50 -7.16
C SER A 297 -26.98 -0.64 -6.66
N GLY A 298 -27.32 -1.25 -5.53
CA GLY A 298 -26.59 -2.37 -4.95
C GLY A 298 -26.63 -3.61 -5.85
N THR A 299 -27.81 -3.96 -6.36
CA THR A 299 -27.99 -5.17 -7.19
C THR A 299 -27.18 -5.10 -8.48
N TRP A 300 -27.32 -4.03 -9.26
CA TRP A 300 -26.59 -3.96 -10.54
C TRP A 300 -25.09 -3.81 -10.35
N MET A 301 -24.63 -3.07 -9.32
CA MET A 301 -23.19 -2.95 -9.03
C MET A 301 -22.59 -4.28 -8.57
N THR A 302 -23.31 -5.03 -7.72
CA THR A 302 -22.89 -6.36 -7.31
C THR A 302 -22.87 -7.32 -8.49
N ALA A 303 -23.92 -7.32 -9.33
CA ALA A 303 -23.98 -8.16 -10.52
C ALA A 303 -22.83 -7.86 -11.48
N LEU A 304 -22.54 -6.57 -11.74
CA LEU A 304 -21.41 -6.17 -12.60
C LEU A 304 -20.06 -6.56 -11.96
N THR A 305 -19.90 -6.41 -10.65
CA THR A 305 -18.68 -6.85 -9.94
C THR A 305 -18.47 -8.34 -10.10
N LEU A 306 -19.51 -9.15 -9.85
CA LEU A 306 -19.44 -10.60 -10.01
C LEU A 306 -19.15 -10.99 -11.46
N ALA A 307 -19.79 -10.34 -12.43
CA ALA A 307 -19.54 -10.59 -13.86
C ALA A 307 -18.08 -10.33 -14.25
N VAL A 308 -17.51 -9.20 -13.80
CA VAL A 308 -16.10 -8.85 -14.10
C VAL A 308 -15.14 -9.82 -13.40
N VAL A 309 -15.35 -10.12 -12.11
CA VAL A 309 -14.50 -11.08 -11.38
C VAL A 309 -14.57 -12.47 -12.00
N SER A 310 -15.79 -12.92 -12.39
CA SER A 310 -15.97 -14.21 -13.07
C SER A 310 -15.29 -14.24 -14.44
N ALA A 311 -15.40 -13.16 -15.22
CA ALA A 311 -14.73 -13.05 -16.52
C ALA A 311 -13.20 -13.12 -16.38
N VAL A 312 -12.64 -12.44 -15.40
CA VAL A 312 -11.19 -12.49 -15.11
C VAL A 312 -10.78 -13.89 -14.63
N THR A 313 -11.57 -14.51 -13.74
CA THR A 313 -11.31 -15.88 -13.26
C THR A 313 -11.31 -16.87 -14.41
N TRP A 314 -12.30 -16.79 -15.28
CA TRP A 314 -12.39 -17.65 -16.46
C TRP A 314 -11.24 -17.43 -17.45
N ALA A 315 -10.93 -16.16 -17.76
CA ALA A 315 -9.88 -15.82 -18.72
C ALA A 315 -8.47 -16.17 -18.23
N SER A 316 -8.25 -16.16 -16.91
CA SER A 316 -6.96 -16.51 -16.30
C SER A 316 -6.73 -18.02 -16.19
N GLY A 317 -7.75 -18.86 -16.40
CA GLY A 317 -7.67 -20.30 -16.10
C GLY A 317 -7.50 -20.64 -14.62
N ALA A 318 -7.45 -19.64 -13.72
CA ALA A 318 -7.35 -19.87 -12.29
C ALA A 318 -8.69 -20.31 -11.68
N SER A 319 -8.61 -21.00 -10.54
CA SER A 319 -9.82 -21.44 -9.82
C SER A 319 -10.38 -20.34 -8.90
N TRP A 320 -11.57 -20.60 -8.31
CA TRP A 320 -12.14 -19.76 -7.24
C TRP A 320 -11.51 -20.00 -5.87
N GLY A 321 -10.44 -20.78 -5.79
CA GLY A 321 -9.76 -21.16 -4.55
C GLY A 321 -9.34 -19.99 -3.68
N TRP A 322 -9.06 -18.80 -4.28
CA TRP A 322 -8.69 -17.60 -3.54
C TRP A 322 -9.75 -17.16 -2.50
N VAL A 323 -11.02 -17.45 -2.71
CA VAL A 323 -12.11 -17.09 -1.78
C VAL A 323 -11.93 -17.80 -0.44
N SER A 324 -11.57 -19.09 -0.45
CA SER A 324 -11.28 -19.84 0.77
C SER A 324 -9.99 -19.37 1.47
N GLN A 325 -9.03 -18.85 0.69
CA GLN A 325 -7.75 -18.39 1.22
C GLN A 325 -7.83 -17.01 1.93
N ILE A 326 -8.94 -16.26 1.76
CA ILE A 326 -9.16 -14.98 2.46
C ILE A 326 -9.12 -15.18 3.98
N SER A 327 -9.68 -16.28 4.48
CA SER A 327 -9.68 -16.62 5.91
C SER A 327 -8.42 -17.38 6.37
N GLY A 328 -7.70 -18.02 5.46
CA GLY A 328 -6.58 -18.92 5.76
C GLY A 328 -5.23 -18.24 6.04
N ASN A 329 -5.07 -16.97 5.68
CA ASN A 329 -3.78 -16.26 5.70
C ASN A 329 -3.38 -15.72 7.09
N SER A 330 -3.69 -16.48 8.15
CA SER A 330 -3.46 -16.06 9.54
C SER A 330 -2.09 -16.42 10.10
N LYS A 331 -1.15 -16.95 9.29
CA LYS A 331 0.14 -17.45 9.76
C LYS A 331 1.16 -16.36 10.08
N VAL A 332 1.07 -15.19 9.43
CA VAL A 332 2.01 -14.08 9.66
C VAL A 332 1.71 -13.39 10.98
N ILE A 333 2.74 -13.19 11.78
CA ILE A 333 2.69 -12.46 13.05
C ILE A 333 3.40 -11.13 12.83
N ASN A 334 2.65 -10.02 12.99
CA ASN A 334 3.22 -8.70 12.84
C ASN A 334 2.50 -7.70 13.76
N PRO A 335 3.23 -6.97 14.63
CA PRO A 335 2.65 -6.02 15.57
C PRO A 335 1.99 -4.79 14.95
N LEU A 336 2.06 -4.58 13.63
CA LEU A 336 1.22 -3.59 12.95
C LEU A 336 -0.27 -3.98 12.94
N ALA A 337 -0.59 -5.27 13.14
CA ALA A 337 -1.95 -5.74 13.35
C ALA A 337 -2.30 -5.72 14.85
N ILE A 338 -3.41 -5.08 15.21
CA ILE A 338 -3.86 -4.97 16.61
C ILE A 338 -3.91 -6.35 17.33
N PRO A 339 -4.48 -7.43 16.73
CA PRO A 339 -4.55 -8.70 17.44
C PRO A 339 -3.17 -9.26 17.77
N SER A 340 -2.18 -9.11 16.90
CA SER A 340 -0.81 -9.55 17.14
C SER A 340 -0.11 -8.69 18.20
N LEU A 341 -0.33 -7.37 18.15
CA LEU A 341 0.20 -6.44 19.17
C LEU A 341 -0.36 -6.75 20.56
N LEU A 342 -1.68 -6.92 20.67
CA LEU A 342 -2.34 -7.24 21.93
C LEU A 342 -1.84 -8.59 22.50
N ALA A 343 -1.75 -9.62 21.68
CA ALA A 343 -1.22 -10.91 22.08
C ALA A 343 0.24 -10.77 22.63
N SER A 344 1.08 -9.99 21.94
CA SER A 344 2.46 -9.74 22.38
C SER A 344 2.55 -9.01 23.72
N LEU A 345 1.64 -8.06 23.98
CA LEU A 345 1.58 -7.31 25.25
C LEU A 345 0.98 -8.15 26.39
N MET A 346 0.04 -9.04 26.09
CA MET A 346 -0.64 -9.88 27.08
C MET A 346 0.24 -11.07 27.52
N THR A 347 1.10 -11.58 26.65
CA THR A 347 1.92 -12.77 26.93
C THR A 347 2.77 -12.61 28.19
N PRO A 348 3.63 -11.59 28.36
CA PRO A 348 4.46 -11.48 29.56
C PRO A 348 3.63 -11.29 30.84
N VAL A 349 2.48 -10.62 30.76
CA VAL A 349 1.57 -10.44 31.91
C VAL A 349 0.88 -11.76 32.25
N GLY A 350 0.44 -12.53 31.26
CA GLY A 350 -0.17 -13.83 31.45
C GLY A 350 0.81 -14.86 32.10
N GLN A 351 2.06 -14.83 31.69
CA GLN A 351 3.11 -15.70 32.21
C GLN A 351 3.44 -15.44 33.70
N LEU A 352 3.15 -14.25 34.23
CA LEU A 352 3.22 -13.98 35.66
C LEU A 352 2.16 -14.77 36.47
N ILE A 353 1.06 -15.17 35.83
CA ILE A 353 -0.05 -15.90 36.44
C ILE A 353 0.10 -17.41 36.18
N ASN A 354 0.46 -17.77 34.94
CA ASN A 354 0.67 -19.17 34.55
C ASN A 354 1.76 -19.22 33.45
N GLU A 355 2.90 -19.82 33.80
CA GLU A 355 4.09 -19.93 32.93
C GLU A 355 3.81 -20.69 31.61
N ASN A 356 2.76 -21.53 31.56
CA ASN A 356 2.39 -22.28 30.36
C ASN A 356 1.62 -21.44 29.34
N LEU A 357 1.24 -20.19 29.66
CA LEU A 357 0.58 -19.32 28.70
C LEU A 357 1.60 -18.78 27.72
N ASP A 358 1.38 -19.09 26.44
CA ASP A 358 2.20 -18.63 25.33
C ASP A 358 1.49 -17.56 24.47
N TYR A 359 2.21 -17.04 23.52
CA TYR A 359 1.70 -16.06 22.57
C TYR A 359 0.47 -16.58 21.77
N ASN A 360 0.45 -17.86 21.40
CA ASN A 360 -0.61 -18.45 20.61
C ASN A 360 -1.92 -18.57 21.40
N ASN A 361 -1.86 -18.78 22.72
CA ASN A 361 -3.05 -18.78 23.58
C ASN A 361 -3.78 -17.42 23.50
N PHE A 362 -3.03 -16.32 23.59
CA PHE A 362 -3.61 -14.98 23.47
C PHE A 362 -4.03 -14.67 22.04
N LEU A 363 -3.27 -15.10 21.06
CA LEU A 363 -3.59 -14.88 19.64
C LEU A 363 -4.88 -15.61 19.22
N ALA A 364 -5.14 -16.79 19.79
CA ALA A 364 -6.38 -17.54 19.56
C ALA A 364 -7.64 -16.78 20.04
N ILE A 365 -7.48 -15.85 20.98
CA ILE A 365 -8.57 -14.99 21.48
C ILE A 365 -8.61 -13.66 20.73
N THR A 366 -7.45 -13.02 20.57
CA THR A 366 -7.40 -11.66 20.02
C THR A 366 -7.74 -11.60 18.53
N ARG A 367 -7.42 -12.63 17.74
CA ARG A 367 -7.76 -12.68 16.30
C ARG A 367 -9.27 -12.75 16.02
N PRO A 368 -10.04 -13.69 16.58
CA PRO A 368 -11.50 -13.73 16.37
C PRO A 368 -12.18 -12.44 16.86
N LEU A 369 -11.77 -11.93 18.03
CA LEU A 369 -12.31 -10.68 18.56
C LEU A 369 -12.03 -9.51 17.61
N SER A 370 -10.81 -9.41 17.09
CA SER A 370 -10.42 -8.39 16.13
C SER A 370 -11.22 -8.49 14.81
N GLN A 371 -11.49 -9.70 14.33
CA GLN A 371 -12.34 -9.93 13.15
C GLN A 371 -13.77 -9.43 13.38
N VAL A 372 -14.37 -9.72 14.54
CA VAL A 372 -15.69 -9.21 14.90
C VAL A 372 -15.69 -7.68 14.96
N MET A 373 -14.66 -7.08 15.58
CA MET A 373 -14.50 -5.63 15.64
C MET A 373 -14.31 -5.01 14.25
N MET A 374 -13.57 -5.68 13.36
CA MET A 374 -13.41 -5.25 11.97
C MET A 374 -14.75 -5.22 11.24
N LEU A 375 -15.53 -6.31 11.30
CA LEU A 375 -16.83 -6.39 10.64
C LEU A 375 -17.82 -5.35 11.20
N ALA A 376 -17.90 -5.23 12.52
CA ALA A 376 -18.73 -4.22 13.17
C ALA A 376 -18.29 -2.80 12.77
N GLY A 377 -16.99 -2.52 12.80
CA GLY A 377 -16.41 -1.24 12.40
C GLY A 377 -16.70 -0.89 10.94
N LEU A 378 -16.59 -1.85 10.03
CA LEU A 378 -16.93 -1.66 8.61
C LEU A 378 -18.41 -1.31 8.42
N VAL A 379 -19.32 -1.99 9.12
CA VAL A 379 -20.77 -1.69 9.07
C VAL A 379 -21.05 -0.30 9.63
N VAL A 380 -20.45 0.06 10.77
CA VAL A 380 -20.60 1.40 11.37
C VAL A 380 -20.10 2.48 10.43
N VAL A 381 -18.90 2.33 9.89
CA VAL A 381 -18.31 3.30 8.93
C VAL A 381 -19.19 3.41 7.69
N TRP A 382 -19.61 2.30 7.11
CA TRP A 382 -20.50 2.30 5.95
C TRP A 382 -21.80 3.07 6.21
N TRP A 383 -22.40 2.91 7.37
CA TRP A 383 -23.64 3.61 7.74
C TRP A 383 -23.42 5.10 8.02
N LEU A 384 -22.36 5.46 8.75
CA LEU A 384 -22.07 6.84 9.13
C LEU A 384 -21.69 7.73 7.94
N PHE A 385 -20.99 7.14 6.94
CA PHE A 385 -20.45 7.90 5.80
C PHE A 385 -21.32 7.85 4.54
N ARG A 386 -22.63 7.60 4.66
CA ARG A 386 -23.57 7.49 3.52
C ARG A 386 -24.11 8.80 2.97
N GLN A 387 -23.82 9.95 3.58
CA GLN A 387 -24.58 11.19 3.42
C GLN A 387 -24.34 11.94 2.11
N ASP A 388 -23.09 12.03 1.66
CA ASP A 388 -22.69 12.75 0.45
C ASP A 388 -21.41 12.16 -0.15
N ARG A 389 -20.99 12.70 -1.31
CA ARG A 389 -19.81 12.18 -2.02
C ARG A 389 -18.49 12.40 -1.26
N VAL A 390 -18.37 13.50 -0.50
CA VAL A 390 -17.17 13.76 0.32
C VAL A 390 -17.11 12.74 1.43
N ARG A 391 -18.23 12.55 2.16
CA ARG A 391 -18.34 11.55 3.22
C ARG A 391 -18.16 10.13 2.69
N ALA A 392 -18.66 9.79 1.52
CA ALA A 392 -18.45 8.49 0.92
C ALA A 392 -16.94 8.19 0.71
N VAL A 393 -16.16 9.17 0.22
CA VAL A 393 -14.70 9.00 0.07
C VAL A 393 -13.99 8.98 1.44
N MET A 394 -14.42 9.80 2.41
CA MET A 394 -13.96 9.68 3.80
C MET A 394 -14.27 8.28 4.37
N GLY A 395 -15.44 7.74 4.06
CA GLY A 395 -15.83 6.37 4.45
C GLY A 395 -14.94 5.30 3.86
N ILE A 396 -14.51 5.44 2.60
CA ILE A 396 -13.52 4.54 1.99
C ILE A 396 -12.20 4.58 2.79
N ALA A 397 -11.69 5.76 3.11
CA ALA A 397 -10.50 5.90 3.93
C ALA A 397 -10.68 5.27 5.33
N ALA A 398 -11.82 5.52 5.98
CA ALA A 398 -12.14 4.95 7.29
C ALA A 398 -12.29 3.42 7.24
N ALA A 399 -12.90 2.87 6.18
CA ALA A 399 -13.01 1.42 6.00
C ALA A 399 -11.63 0.75 5.83
N TYR A 400 -10.74 1.36 5.04
CA TYR A 400 -9.35 0.87 4.95
C TYR A 400 -8.62 1.01 6.29
N ALA A 401 -8.83 2.09 7.05
CA ALA A 401 -8.24 2.22 8.39
C ALA A 401 -8.73 1.11 9.34
N VAL A 402 -10.03 0.82 9.37
CA VAL A 402 -10.61 -0.29 10.15
C VAL A 402 -10.00 -1.62 9.71
N ALA A 403 -9.94 -1.88 8.40
CA ALA A 403 -9.39 -3.12 7.88
C ALA A 403 -7.91 -3.28 8.23
N VAL A 404 -7.09 -2.24 8.05
CA VAL A 404 -5.65 -2.29 8.35
C VAL A 404 -5.37 -2.50 9.83
N LEU A 405 -6.18 -1.90 10.72
CA LEU A 405 -6.00 -2.01 12.17
C LEU A 405 -6.44 -3.37 12.71
N PHE A 406 -7.60 -3.87 12.27
CA PHE A 406 -8.25 -5.04 12.85
C PHE A 406 -8.06 -6.33 12.05
N ASN A 407 -7.41 -6.30 10.89
CA ASN A 407 -7.09 -7.52 10.15
C ASN A 407 -6.10 -8.40 10.96
N ALA A 408 -6.18 -9.71 10.77
CA ALA A 408 -5.28 -10.66 11.41
C ALA A 408 -3.81 -10.44 11.05
N VAL A 409 -3.54 -9.93 9.85
CA VAL A 409 -2.22 -9.63 9.31
C VAL A 409 -2.23 -8.24 8.69
N THR A 410 -1.29 -7.40 9.08
CA THR A 410 -1.10 -6.08 8.50
C THR A 410 0.37 -5.83 8.23
N LEU A 411 0.67 -5.46 7.00
CA LEU A 411 2.01 -5.17 6.51
C LEU A 411 2.08 -3.70 6.04
N PRO A 412 3.27 -3.08 5.98
CA PRO A 412 3.40 -1.66 5.67
C PRO A 412 2.69 -1.21 4.39
N TRP A 413 2.72 -2.03 3.35
CA TRP A 413 2.10 -1.72 2.06
C TRP A 413 0.57 -1.76 2.08
N TYR A 414 -0.07 -2.37 3.08
CA TYR A 414 -1.54 -2.31 3.21
C TYR A 414 -2.04 -0.90 3.54
N TYR A 415 -1.21 -0.08 4.20
CA TYR A 415 -1.54 1.31 4.49
C TYR A 415 -1.63 2.19 3.25
N THR A 416 -1.09 1.75 2.10
CA THR A 416 -1.17 2.51 0.84
C THR A 416 -2.61 2.74 0.38
N SER A 417 -3.53 1.79 0.64
CA SER A 417 -4.96 1.93 0.37
C SER A 417 -5.65 3.03 1.18
N LEU A 418 -5.14 3.32 2.38
CA LEU A 418 -5.60 4.42 3.21
C LEU A 418 -4.93 5.73 2.79
N LEU A 419 -3.62 5.73 2.60
CA LEU A 419 -2.82 6.92 2.38
C LEU A 419 -3.17 7.64 1.09
N ASN A 420 -3.48 6.90 0.00
CA ASN A 420 -3.86 7.50 -1.28
C ASN A 420 -5.16 8.30 -1.21
N VAL A 421 -6.05 7.97 -0.27
CA VAL A 421 -7.37 8.60 -0.14
C VAL A 421 -7.39 9.71 0.92
N VAL A 422 -6.65 9.55 2.02
CA VAL A 422 -6.74 10.43 3.20
C VAL A 422 -6.42 11.90 2.91
N GLY A 423 -5.61 12.19 1.91
CA GLY A 423 -5.28 13.55 1.48
C GLY A 423 -6.27 14.17 0.49
N THR A 424 -7.26 13.40 -0.01
CA THR A 424 -8.11 13.83 -1.13
C THR A 424 -9.38 14.56 -0.74
N PHE A 425 -9.72 14.62 0.55
CA PHE A 425 -10.87 15.35 1.08
C PHE A 425 -10.44 16.46 2.03
N PRO A 426 -11.29 17.50 2.28
CA PRO A 426 -10.97 18.54 3.24
C PRO A 426 -10.74 17.94 4.63
N ALA A 427 -9.49 17.89 5.06
CA ALA A 427 -9.07 17.28 6.31
C ALA A 427 -8.56 18.34 7.27
N GLN A 428 -8.88 18.17 8.57
CA GLN A 428 -8.29 18.97 9.64
C GLN A 428 -6.77 18.78 9.67
N GLU A 429 -6.05 19.83 10.05
CA GLU A 429 -4.59 19.78 10.17
C GLU A 429 -4.13 18.64 11.09
N LYS A 430 -4.87 18.35 12.17
CA LYS A 430 -4.59 17.23 13.07
C LYS A 430 -4.50 15.89 12.35
N LEU A 431 -5.44 15.60 11.43
CA LEU A 431 -5.42 14.36 10.65
C LEU A 431 -4.19 14.30 9.74
N ARG A 432 -3.85 15.39 9.05
CA ARG A 432 -2.64 15.48 8.21
C ARG A 432 -1.36 15.24 9.02
N ARG A 433 -1.27 15.83 10.23
CA ARG A 433 -0.13 15.64 11.14
C ARG A 433 0.02 14.19 11.58
N ILE A 434 -1.07 13.56 12.04
CA ILE A 434 -1.07 12.16 12.47
C ILE A 434 -0.69 11.25 11.30
N THR A 435 -1.29 11.46 10.12
CA THR A 435 -0.97 10.67 8.93
C THR A 435 0.51 10.81 8.54
N ALA A 436 1.05 12.03 8.56
CA ALA A 436 2.46 12.27 8.24
C ALA A 436 3.40 11.59 9.24
N LEU A 437 3.12 11.69 10.55
CA LEU A 437 3.90 11.04 11.59
C LEU A 437 3.89 9.52 11.42
N LEU A 438 2.71 8.92 11.31
CA LEU A 438 2.56 7.48 11.18
C LEU A 438 3.19 6.95 9.89
N SER A 439 3.10 7.72 8.78
CA SER A 439 3.75 7.34 7.51
C SER A 439 5.26 7.20 7.65
N MET A 440 5.94 8.10 8.38
CA MET A 440 7.38 8.02 8.60
C MET A 440 7.76 6.81 9.46
N VAL A 441 6.96 6.52 10.50
CA VAL A 441 7.15 5.35 11.36
C VAL A 441 6.98 4.05 10.58
N ILE A 442 5.91 3.95 9.77
CA ILE A 442 5.64 2.77 8.95
C ILE A 442 6.72 2.58 7.88
N ALA A 443 7.16 3.66 7.22
CA ALA A 443 8.19 3.61 6.18
C ALA A 443 9.54 3.06 6.69
N ALA A 444 9.85 3.25 7.98
CA ALA A 444 11.09 2.79 8.61
C ALA A 444 10.89 1.49 9.43
N SER A 445 9.74 0.81 9.32
CA SER A 445 9.42 -0.38 10.10
C SER A 445 10.00 -1.69 9.55
N PHE A 446 10.54 -1.68 8.30
CA PHE A 446 11.13 -2.83 7.63
C PHE A 446 12.53 -2.52 7.14
N ALA A 447 13.43 -3.50 7.24
CA ALA A 447 14.77 -3.43 6.66
C ALA A 447 14.73 -3.67 5.14
N GLY A 448 15.77 -3.26 4.44
CA GLY A 448 15.89 -3.43 2.98
C GLY A 448 15.67 -4.88 2.51
N SER A 449 16.11 -5.86 3.30
CA SER A 449 15.94 -7.29 3.04
C SER A 449 14.48 -7.80 3.17
N GLY A 450 13.58 -7.01 3.76
CA GLY A 450 12.19 -7.39 4.04
C GLY A 450 11.93 -7.86 5.49
N ASN A 451 12.94 -7.90 6.34
CA ASN A 451 12.75 -8.22 7.75
C ASN A 451 12.18 -7.03 8.52
N HIS A 452 11.23 -7.26 9.41
CA HIS A 452 10.66 -6.18 10.22
C HIS A 452 11.60 -5.76 11.36
N MET A 453 11.55 -4.47 11.70
CA MET A 453 12.32 -3.83 12.78
C MET A 453 11.46 -3.54 14.02
N LEU A 454 10.20 -4.00 14.02
CA LEU A 454 9.17 -3.58 14.98
C LEU A 454 9.47 -3.99 16.44
N TYR A 455 10.22 -5.06 16.65
CA TYR A 455 10.63 -5.49 17.99
C TYR A 455 11.96 -4.86 18.46
N ASN A 456 12.61 -4.07 17.61
CA ASN A 456 13.77 -3.29 18.02
C ASN A 456 13.30 -1.96 18.65
N PHE A 457 13.14 -1.95 19.99
CA PHE A 457 12.62 -0.79 20.72
C PHE A 457 13.48 0.45 20.56
N VAL A 458 14.81 0.31 20.55
CA VAL A 458 15.73 1.45 20.35
C VAL A 458 15.51 2.06 18.98
N TRP A 459 15.42 1.23 17.94
CA TRP A 459 15.15 1.66 16.57
C TRP A 459 13.80 2.35 16.48
N MET A 460 12.72 1.70 16.89
CA MET A 460 11.37 2.22 16.76
C MET A 460 11.15 3.50 17.57
N THR A 461 11.76 3.62 18.75
CA THR A 461 11.73 4.85 19.55
C THR A 461 12.47 5.97 18.84
N SER A 462 13.66 5.71 18.29
CA SER A 462 14.43 6.69 17.52
C SER A 462 13.68 7.17 16.29
N VAL A 463 13.06 6.26 15.56
CA VAL A 463 12.20 6.57 14.41
C VAL A 463 10.99 7.40 14.82
N ALA A 464 10.32 7.06 15.91
CA ALA A 464 9.15 7.80 16.42
C ALA A 464 9.53 9.23 16.83
N VAL A 465 10.67 9.42 17.53
CA VAL A 465 11.20 10.74 17.89
C VAL A 465 11.53 11.56 16.65
N LEU A 466 12.23 10.97 15.68
CA LEU A 466 12.54 11.67 14.42
C LEU A 466 11.27 12.05 13.66
N ALA A 467 10.31 11.14 13.54
CA ALA A 467 9.02 11.39 12.91
C ALA A 467 8.25 12.52 13.60
N TRP A 468 8.26 12.55 14.93
CA TRP A 468 7.65 13.64 15.71
C TRP A 468 8.34 14.98 15.47
N LEU A 469 9.69 15.02 15.46
CA LEU A 469 10.47 16.23 15.18
C LEU A 469 10.19 16.75 13.77
N LEU A 470 10.23 15.88 12.76
CA LEU A 470 9.98 16.26 11.38
C LEU A 470 8.53 16.72 11.18
N THR A 471 7.54 16.04 11.79
CA THR A 471 6.13 16.47 11.76
C THR A 471 5.96 17.83 12.42
N SER A 472 6.59 18.04 13.58
CA SER A 472 6.57 19.33 14.27
C SER A 472 7.22 20.42 13.43
N TYR A 473 8.29 20.12 12.71
CA TYR A 473 8.91 21.04 11.76
C TYR A 473 7.97 21.36 10.59
N VAL A 474 7.33 20.38 9.97
CA VAL A 474 6.40 20.58 8.84
C VAL A 474 5.26 21.49 9.22
N PHE A 475 4.61 21.24 10.35
CA PHE A 475 3.35 21.90 10.77
C PHE A 475 3.56 23.03 11.81
N GLY A 476 4.78 23.27 12.26
CA GLY A 476 5.10 24.34 13.20
C GLY A 476 4.81 25.73 12.63
N ALA A 477 4.63 26.70 13.51
CA ALA A 477 4.43 28.09 13.12
C ALA A 477 5.59 28.60 12.21
N ALA A 478 5.25 29.43 11.23
CA ALA A 478 6.28 30.16 10.50
C ALA A 478 7.01 31.07 11.51
N ARG A 479 8.34 30.99 11.60
CA ARG A 479 9.09 32.00 12.36
C ARG A 479 8.74 33.37 11.78
N PRO A 480 8.34 34.35 12.58
CA PRO A 480 8.20 35.71 12.09
C PRO A 480 9.53 36.11 11.41
N ALA A 481 9.42 36.76 10.25
CA ALA A 481 10.60 37.29 9.59
C ALA A 481 11.35 38.19 10.60
N PRO A 482 12.70 38.10 10.71
CA PRO A 482 13.43 39.02 11.54
C PRO A 482 13.04 40.43 11.11
N ASN A 483 12.54 41.22 12.07
CA ASN A 483 12.24 42.61 11.86
C ASN A 483 13.52 43.23 11.30
N LYS A 484 13.53 43.56 10.02
CA LYS A 484 14.58 44.44 9.48
C LYS A 484 14.34 45.78 10.12
N GLY A 485 14.99 45.98 11.29
CA GLY A 485 15.00 47.27 11.94
C GLY A 485 15.44 48.32 10.92
N ASN A 486 14.65 49.39 10.89
CA ASN A 486 14.98 50.61 10.17
C ASN A 486 16.36 51.12 10.53
#